data_5f8bb17e1aa53660fe66774c784d6a90
#
_entry.id   5f8bb17e1aa53660fe66774c784d6a90
#
_cell.length_a   1.000
_cell.length_b   1.000
_cell.length_c   1.000
_cell.angle_alpha   90.00
_cell.angle_beta   90.00
_cell.angle_gamma   90.00
#
_symmetry.space_group_name_H-M   'P 1'
#
loop_
_entity.id
_entity.type
_entity.pdbx_description
1 polymer ?
#
loop_
_entity_poly.entity_id
_entity_poly.type
_entity_poly.pdbx_seq_one_letter_code
_entity_poly.pdbx_strand_id
1 'polypeptide(L)'
;MQTRLLAVGFILILGVAGCGQAQTTPLKAARVTIDGATHTARPAACSQIQSYRTIDIGDQDGQVEAVVLLSGDRVVPQFVKIRNIAGFTGSFWLGGVGHAHADVANSAYTITCSAYGINSSNPNKVVTTDFKILAEC
;
A
#
# COMPACT_ATOMS: atom_id res chain seq x y z
N MET A 1 -75.38 23.75 24.04
CA MET A 1 -74.86 22.56 23.39
C MET A 1 -73.41 22.85 22.93
N GLN A 2 -72.51 22.24 23.60
CA GLN A 2 -71.04 22.50 23.33
C GLN A 2 -70.51 21.45 22.35
N THR A 3 -70.13 21.91 21.20
CA THR A 3 -69.45 21.06 20.23
C THR A 3 -67.95 21.07 20.56
N ARG A 4 -67.46 19.95 21.05
CA ARG A 4 -66.03 19.77 21.30
C ARG A 4 -65.37 19.31 19.98
N LEU A 5 -64.54 20.20 19.43
CA LEU A 5 -63.65 19.90 18.35
C LEU A 5 -62.46 19.15 18.90
N LEU A 6 -62.34 17.88 18.57
CA LEU A 6 -61.13 17.11 18.81
C LEU A 6 -60.12 17.40 17.68
N ALA A 7 -59.11 18.11 18.02
CA ALA A 7 -57.95 18.28 17.14
C ALA A 7 -57.12 17.00 17.16
N VAL A 8 -57.14 16.27 16.05
CA VAL A 8 -56.28 15.14 15.85
C VAL A 8 -54.94 15.67 15.36
N GLY A 9 -53.98 15.67 16.25
CA GLY A 9 -52.60 16.00 15.89
C GLY A 9 -51.96 14.90 15.05
N PHE A 10 -51.73 15.20 13.80
CA PHE A 10 -50.97 14.33 12.92
C PHE A 10 -49.46 14.53 13.22
N ILE A 11 -48.85 13.59 13.89
CA ILE A 11 -47.42 13.58 14.10
C ILE A 11 -46.81 12.97 12.83
N LEU A 12 -46.26 13.84 11.98
CA LEU A 12 -45.40 13.44 10.86
C LEU A 12 -44.07 12.99 11.44
N ILE A 13 -43.88 11.69 11.56
CA ILE A 13 -42.56 11.14 11.82
C ILE A 13 -41.77 11.22 10.51
N LEU A 14 -40.95 12.25 10.35
CA LEU A 14 -39.94 12.30 9.31
C LEU A 14 -38.89 11.24 9.64
N GLY A 15 -39.06 10.07 9.04
CA GLY A 15 -38.03 9.06 9.04
C GLY A 15 -36.81 9.62 8.30
N VAL A 16 -35.78 9.96 9.03
CA VAL A 16 -34.47 10.26 8.45
C VAL A 16 -33.95 8.93 7.90
N ALA A 17 -34.17 8.70 6.60
CA ALA A 17 -33.43 7.65 5.91
C ALA A 17 -31.96 8.05 5.91
N GLY A 18 -31.21 7.59 6.91
CA GLY A 18 -29.78 7.71 6.89
C GLY A 18 -29.26 6.96 5.69
N CYS A 19 -28.79 7.67 4.66
CA CYS A 19 -27.94 7.08 3.65
C CYS A 19 -26.72 6.51 4.37
N GLY A 20 -26.66 5.18 4.47
CA GLY A 20 -25.46 4.52 4.96
C GLY A 20 -24.29 4.93 4.08
N GLN A 21 -23.48 5.86 4.55
CA GLN A 21 -22.19 6.11 3.91
C GLN A 21 -21.40 4.82 4.01
N ALA A 22 -21.05 4.24 2.85
CA ALA A 22 -20.09 3.16 2.82
C ALA A 22 -18.82 3.68 3.51
N GLN A 23 -18.55 3.19 4.71
CA GLN A 23 -17.31 3.50 5.39
C GLN A 23 -16.21 2.77 4.62
N THR A 24 -15.53 3.49 3.74
CA THR A 24 -14.25 3.04 3.20
C THR A 24 -13.27 3.03 4.37
N THR A 25 -12.93 1.82 4.83
CA THR A 25 -11.83 1.66 5.78
C THR A 25 -10.57 2.21 5.13
N PRO A 26 -9.90 3.23 5.70
CA PRO A 26 -8.67 3.72 5.11
C PRO A 26 -7.62 2.61 5.11
N LEU A 27 -6.87 2.50 4.01
CA LEU A 27 -5.75 1.57 3.93
C LEU A 27 -4.73 1.89 5.02
N LYS A 28 -4.13 0.86 5.58
CA LYS A 28 -3.07 1.00 6.56
C LYS A 28 -1.83 1.59 5.91
N ALA A 29 -1.06 2.34 6.69
CA ALA A 29 0.25 2.81 6.28
C ALA A 29 1.12 1.64 5.81
N ALA A 30 1.85 1.83 4.72
CA ALA A 30 2.84 0.88 4.28
C ALA A 30 4.05 0.89 5.22
N ARG A 31 4.74 -0.22 5.32
CA ARG A 31 5.98 -0.34 6.09
C ARG A 31 7.11 -0.76 5.18
N VAL A 32 8.21 -0.05 5.31
CA VAL A 32 9.42 -0.30 4.56
C VAL A 32 10.55 -0.54 5.54
N THR A 33 11.11 -1.74 5.50
CA THR A 33 12.25 -2.11 6.35
C THR A 33 13.49 -2.14 5.48
N ILE A 34 14.52 -1.40 5.88
CA ILE A 34 15.81 -1.35 5.21
C ILE A 34 16.90 -1.61 6.25
N ASP A 35 17.77 -2.59 5.99
CA ASP A 35 18.81 -3.04 6.92
C ASP A 35 18.29 -3.25 8.36
N GLY A 36 17.10 -3.83 8.50
CA GLY A 36 16.48 -4.10 9.79
C GLY A 36 15.78 -2.92 10.45
N ALA A 37 15.88 -1.71 9.90
CA ALA A 37 15.17 -0.53 10.41
C ALA A 37 13.85 -0.33 9.67
N THR A 38 12.73 -0.30 10.40
CA THR A 38 11.39 -0.16 9.82
C THR A 38 10.95 1.29 9.79
N HIS A 39 10.54 1.74 8.60
CA HIS A 39 9.97 3.05 8.37
C HIS A 39 8.48 2.92 8.04
N THR A 40 7.65 3.75 8.65
CA THR A 40 6.24 3.84 8.32
C THR A 40 6.07 4.86 7.21
N ALA A 41 5.54 4.42 6.09
CA ALA A 41 5.29 5.25 4.92
C ALA A 41 3.79 5.53 4.75
N ARG A 42 3.44 6.30 3.73
CA ARG A 42 2.04 6.50 3.35
C ARG A 42 1.42 5.18 2.89
N PRO A 43 0.09 5.05 2.94
CA PRO A 43 -0.58 3.90 2.34
C PRO A 43 -0.18 3.72 0.88
N ALA A 44 -0.02 2.48 0.46
CA ALA A 44 0.37 2.18 -0.91
C ALA A 44 -0.74 2.57 -1.89
N ALA A 45 -0.36 3.11 -3.05
CA ALA A 45 -1.22 3.25 -4.20
C ALA A 45 -1.02 2.04 -5.10
N CYS A 46 -2.09 1.26 -5.30
CA CYS A 46 -2.02 0.03 -6.05
C CYS A 46 -2.80 0.16 -7.36
N SER A 47 -2.24 -0.40 -8.43
CA SER A 47 -2.92 -0.53 -9.71
C SER A 47 -2.65 -1.91 -10.30
N GLN A 48 -3.50 -2.33 -11.22
CA GLN A 48 -3.34 -3.62 -11.88
C GLN A 48 -3.65 -3.50 -13.36
N ILE A 49 -2.73 -3.98 -14.18
CA ILE A 49 -2.91 -4.12 -15.62
C ILE A 49 -2.69 -5.58 -15.95
N GLN A 50 -3.74 -6.26 -16.44
CA GLN A 50 -3.74 -7.70 -16.67
C GLN A 50 -3.36 -8.45 -15.38
N SER A 51 -2.30 -9.25 -15.39
CA SER A 51 -1.82 -9.99 -14.22
C SER A 51 -0.69 -9.27 -13.47
N TYR A 52 -0.35 -8.05 -13.88
CA TYR A 52 0.71 -7.27 -13.23
C TYR A 52 0.11 -6.29 -12.22
N ARG A 53 0.54 -6.40 -10.98
CA ARG A 53 0.17 -5.49 -9.89
C ARG A 53 1.33 -4.55 -9.63
N THR A 54 1.05 -3.25 -9.68
CA THR A 54 2.01 -2.20 -9.30
C THR A 54 1.66 -1.67 -7.93
N ILE A 55 2.64 -1.58 -7.06
CA ILE A 55 2.53 -1.10 -5.69
C ILE A 55 3.46 0.10 -5.56
N ASP A 56 2.89 1.30 -5.40
CA ASP A 56 3.64 2.54 -5.22
C ASP A 56 3.54 3.02 -3.79
N ILE A 57 4.68 3.28 -3.17
CA ILE A 57 4.78 3.77 -1.80
C ILE A 57 5.61 5.03 -1.78
N GLY A 58 5.02 6.13 -1.32
CA GLY A 58 5.72 7.39 -1.10
C GLY A 58 6.08 7.56 0.37
N ASP A 59 7.29 8.04 0.63
CA ASP A 59 7.76 8.38 1.96
C ASP A 59 8.65 9.62 1.90
N GLN A 60 8.14 10.76 2.38
CA GLN A 60 8.82 12.04 2.31
C GLN A 60 9.36 12.33 0.89
N ASP A 61 10.67 12.38 0.72
CA ASP A 61 11.32 12.59 -0.58
C ASP A 61 11.66 11.27 -1.30
N GLY A 62 11.28 10.14 -0.71
CA GLY A 62 11.56 8.82 -1.23
C GLY A 62 10.36 8.14 -1.86
N GLN A 63 10.62 7.10 -2.62
CA GLN A 63 9.60 6.30 -3.28
C GLN A 63 10.06 4.86 -3.45
N VAL A 64 9.11 3.94 -3.29
CA VAL A 64 9.28 2.54 -3.67
C VAL A 64 8.22 2.20 -4.71
N GLU A 65 8.63 1.62 -5.83
CA GLU A 65 7.74 1.04 -6.82
C GLU A 65 8.06 -0.43 -6.95
N ALA A 66 7.09 -1.28 -6.68
CA ALA A 66 7.20 -2.72 -6.85
C ALA A 66 6.18 -3.21 -7.87
N VAL A 67 6.61 -4.10 -8.78
CA VAL A 67 5.71 -4.78 -9.70
C VAL A 67 5.81 -6.27 -9.48
N VAL A 68 4.67 -6.90 -9.29
CA VAL A 68 4.55 -8.35 -9.13
C VAL A 68 3.63 -8.92 -10.20
N LEU A 69 3.94 -10.12 -10.65
CA LEU A 69 3.08 -10.90 -11.54
C LEU A 69 2.21 -11.83 -10.69
N LEU A 70 0.89 -11.73 -10.87
CA LEU A 70 -0.07 -12.63 -10.25
C LEU A 70 -0.28 -13.84 -11.15
N SER A 71 0.23 -15.00 -10.73
CA SER A 71 0.18 -16.25 -11.52
C SER A 71 -0.51 -17.33 -10.70
N GLY A 72 -1.84 -17.45 -10.84
CA GLY A 72 -2.63 -18.36 -10.05
C GLY A 72 -2.60 -17.97 -8.57
N ASP A 73 -2.13 -18.87 -7.71
CA ASP A 73 -1.93 -18.64 -6.28
C ASP A 73 -0.54 -18.07 -5.94
N ARG A 74 0.29 -17.82 -6.96
CA ARG A 74 1.67 -17.37 -6.82
C ARG A 74 1.80 -15.89 -7.13
N VAL A 75 2.65 -15.21 -6.38
CA VAL A 75 3.04 -13.82 -6.60
C VAL A 75 4.53 -13.80 -6.92
N VAL A 76 4.87 -13.35 -8.13
CA VAL A 76 6.25 -13.37 -8.60
C VAL A 76 6.75 -11.94 -8.75
N PRO A 77 7.72 -11.49 -7.93
CA PRO A 77 8.30 -10.17 -8.09
C PRO A 77 8.96 -10.02 -9.46
N GLN A 78 8.67 -8.91 -10.14
CA GLN A 78 9.26 -8.58 -11.43
C GLN A 78 10.40 -7.58 -11.27
N PHE A 79 10.12 -6.49 -10.57
CA PHE A 79 11.14 -5.54 -10.17
C PHE A 79 10.71 -4.77 -8.92
N VAL A 80 11.69 -4.21 -8.23
CA VAL A 80 11.51 -3.23 -7.16
C VAL A 80 12.48 -2.10 -7.41
N LYS A 81 11.97 -0.88 -7.50
CA LYS A 81 12.78 0.33 -7.59
C LYS A 81 12.66 1.10 -6.29
N ILE A 82 13.80 1.44 -5.72
CA ILE A 82 13.89 2.17 -4.46
C ILE A 82 14.60 3.47 -4.74
N ARG A 83 13.97 4.58 -4.40
CA ARG A 83 14.55 5.91 -4.55
C ARG A 83 14.54 6.61 -3.22
N ASN A 84 15.72 6.91 -2.71
CA ASN A 84 15.95 7.71 -1.50
C ASN A 84 15.10 7.26 -0.30
N ILE A 85 15.18 6.00 0.05
CA ILE A 85 14.63 5.49 1.31
C ILE A 85 15.79 5.32 2.29
N ALA A 86 15.78 6.09 3.36
CA ALA A 86 16.89 6.15 4.33
C ALA A 86 18.25 6.39 3.66
N GLY A 87 18.26 7.19 2.59
CA GLY A 87 19.44 7.50 1.80
C GLY A 87 19.84 6.44 0.78
N PHE A 88 19.13 5.33 0.69
CA PHE A 88 19.41 4.26 -0.27
C PHE A 88 18.60 4.45 -1.56
N THR A 89 19.26 4.28 -2.70
CA THR A 89 18.65 4.23 -4.02
C THR A 89 19.20 3.02 -4.76
N GLY A 90 18.29 2.13 -5.15
CA GLY A 90 18.68 0.88 -5.82
C GLY A 90 17.51 0.12 -6.37
N SER A 91 17.77 -1.09 -6.84
CA SER A 91 16.74 -1.89 -7.47
C SER A 91 17.02 -3.39 -7.42
N PHE A 92 15.92 -4.12 -7.56
CA PHE A 92 15.89 -5.54 -7.87
C PHE A 92 15.25 -5.74 -9.24
N TRP A 93 15.74 -6.68 -10.02
CA TRP A 93 15.18 -7.07 -11.31
C TRP A 93 15.20 -8.59 -11.44
N LEU A 94 14.05 -9.15 -11.78
CA LEU A 94 13.96 -10.60 -12.01
C LEU A 94 14.91 -11.04 -13.11
N GLY A 95 15.74 -12.04 -12.81
CA GLY A 95 16.75 -12.57 -13.74
C GLY A 95 17.96 -11.65 -13.96
N GLY A 96 18.05 -10.53 -13.27
CA GLY A 96 19.15 -9.58 -13.37
C GLY A 96 19.85 -9.37 -12.04
N VAL A 97 19.53 -8.29 -11.34
CA VAL A 97 20.18 -7.91 -10.10
C VAL A 97 19.32 -8.21 -8.88
N GLY A 98 19.96 -8.78 -7.86
CA GLY A 98 19.34 -9.03 -6.56
C GLY A 98 18.47 -10.29 -6.52
N HIS A 99 17.79 -10.44 -5.40
CA HIS A 99 16.84 -11.51 -5.15
C HIS A 99 15.57 -10.92 -4.55
N ALA A 100 14.42 -11.54 -4.85
CA ALA A 100 13.18 -11.13 -4.22
C ALA A 100 12.23 -12.31 -4.05
N HIS A 101 11.39 -12.18 -3.03
CA HIS A 101 10.28 -13.08 -2.74
C HIS A 101 9.05 -12.25 -2.38
N ALA A 102 7.89 -12.67 -2.83
CA ALA A 102 6.64 -11.98 -2.54
C ALA A 102 5.55 -12.96 -2.14
N ASP A 103 4.76 -12.56 -1.15
CA ASP A 103 3.56 -13.24 -0.71
C ASP A 103 2.39 -12.25 -0.61
N VAL A 104 1.18 -12.76 -0.75
CA VAL A 104 -0.04 -12.00 -0.52
C VAL A 104 -0.98 -12.79 0.38
N ALA A 105 -1.55 -12.12 1.38
CA ALA A 105 -2.57 -12.67 2.25
C ALA A 105 -3.55 -11.55 2.61
N ASN A 106 -4.85 -11.75 2.37
CA ASN A 106 -5.91 -10.77 2.66
C ASN A 106 -5.60 -9.38 2.10
N SER A 107 -5.16 -9.31 0.86
CA SER A 107 -4.76 -8.08 0.16
C SER A 107 -3.52 -7.39 0.72
N ALA A 108 -2.82 -8.00 1.66
CA ALA A 108 -1.54 -7.52 2.18
C ALA A 108 -0.40 -8.21 1.45
N TYR A 109 0.42 -7.40 0.80
CA TYR A 109 1.61 -7.86 0.07
C TYR A 109 2.83 -7.73 0.97
N THR A 110 3.60 -8.81 1.07
CA THR A 110 4.91 -8.82 1.72
C THR A 110 5.95 -9.13 0.68
N ILE A 111 6.86 -8.20 0.43
CA ILE A 111 7.94 -8.35 -0.54
C ILE A 111 9.26 -8.21 0.20
N THR A 112 10.07 -9.25 0.17
CA THR A 112 11.44 -9.21 0.65
C THR A 112 12.38 -9.22 -0.53
N CYS A 113 13.33 -8.32 -0.56
CA CYS A 113 14.30 -8.26 -1.65
C CYS A 113 15.69 -7.86 -1.16
N SER A 114 16.67 -8.25 -1.96
CA SER A 114 18.04 -7.79 -1.87
C SER A 114 18.28 -6.90 -3.08
N ALA A 115 18.47 -5.61 -2.86
CA ALA A 115 18.59 -4.62 -3.91
C ALA A 115 20.02 -4.14 -4.06
N TYR A 116 20.44 -3.89 -5.30
CA TYR A 116 21.71 -3.28 -5.64
C TYR A 116 21.54 -1.79 -5.84
N GLY A 117 22.41 -1.01 -5.24
CA GLY A 117 22.34 0.43 -5.37
C GLY A 117 23.43 1.16 -4.64
N ILE A 118 23.17 2.41 -4.35
CA ILE A 118 24.09 3.30 -3.67
C ILE A 118 23.42 3.92 -2.44
N ASN A 119 24.24 4.20 -1.44
CA ASN A 119 23.81 5.00 -0.31
C ASN A 119 24.32 6.42 -0.46
N SER A 120 23.51 7.42 -0.15
CA SER A 120 23.87 8.83 -0.25
C SER A 120 25.07 9.22 0.62
N SER A 121 25.32 8.47 1.70
CA SER A 121 26.51 8.68 2.55
C SER A 121 27.82 8.24 1.89
N ASN A 122 27.75 7.34 0.89
CA ASN A 122 28.90 6.88 0.13
C ASN A 122 28.51 6.55 -1.32
N PRO A 123 28.27 7.58 -2.15
CA PRO A 123 27.71 7.40 -3.50
C PRO A 123 28.66 6.73 -4.50
N ASN A 124 29.94 6.58 -4.15
CA ASN A 124 30.93 5.96 -5.03
C ASN A 124 31.03 4.44 -4.86
N LYS A 125 30.25 3.86 -3.96
CA LYS A 125 30.29 2.44 -3.66
C LYS A 125 28.92 1.81 -3.89
N VAL A 126 28.87 0.79 -4.76
CA VAL A 126 27.69 -0.05 -4.92
C VAL A 126 27.58 -0.98 -3.72
N VAL A 127 26.40 -1.05 -3.14
CA VAL A 127 26.09 -1.92 -1.99
C VAL A 127 24.85 -2.76 -2.29
N THR A 128 24.76 -3.90 -1.61
CA THR A 128 23.58 -4.73 -1.59
C THR A 128 22.86 -4.51 -0.27
N THR A 129 21.57 -4.19 -0.33
CA THR A 129 20.79 -3.85 0.85
C THR A 129 19.56 -4.73 0.93
N ASP A 130 19.33 -5.31 2.11
CA ASP A 130 18.12 -6.08 2.37
C ASP A 130 16.95 -5.15 2.63
N PHE A 131 15.83 -5.44 1.98
CA PHE A 131 14.66 -4.60 1.94
C PHE A 131 13.40 -5.43 2.13
N LYS A 132 12.47 -4.94 2.94
CA LYS A 132 11.16 -5.58 3.12
C LYS A 132 10.05 -4.54 2.98
N ILE A 133 9.07 -4.88 2.16
CA ILE A 133 7.90 -4.04 1.93
C ILE A 133 6.69 -4.78 2.47
N LEU A 134 5.87 -4.08 3.26
CA LEU A 134 4.56 -4.54 3.68
C LEU A 134 3.53 -3.48 3.27
N ALA A 135 2.62 -3.86 2.37
CA ALA A 135 1.65 -2.94 1.81
C ALA A 135 0.30 -3.62 1.61
N GLU A 136 -0.76 -2.91 1.96
CA GLU A 136 -2.12 -3.33 1.65
C GLU A 136 -2.59 -2.71 0.33
N CYS A 137 -3.19 -3.51 -0.47
CA CYS A 137 -3.93 -3.11 -1.64
C CYS A 137 -5.45 -3.38 -1.45
#